data_b975b4959bd1f386b5df48d36ac01090
#
_entry.id   b975b4959bd1f386b5df48d36ac01090
#
_cell.length_a   1.000
_cell.length_b   1.000
_cell.length_c   1.000
_cell.angle_alpha   90.00
_cell.angle_beta   90.00
_cell.angle_gamma   90.00
#
_symmetry.space_group_name_H-M   'P 1'
#
loop_
_entity.id
_entity.type
_entity.pdbx_description
1 polymer ?
#
loop_
_entity_poly.entity_id
_entity_poly.type
_entity_poly.pdbx_seq_one_letter_code
_entity_poly.pdbx_strand_id
1 'polypeptide(L)'
;ERFAGPIERLQDAGARNRLRRLIGPFMLRRTKSQVLAELPSRTEILRQVELSSEEAALYEALRREALDRLAGSEAQAGQRHIQILAEIMKLRRACCNPQLVAPALGLPSSKLAAFGELLDELLANRHKALVFSQFVDHLSLIRNELDARGVRYQYLDGATPMQERAVRVKAFQAGDGDVFLISLK
;
A
#
# COMPACT_ATOMS: atom_id res chain seq x y z
N GLU A 1 -23.20 -22.38 -6.92
CA GLU A 1 -23.56 -23.12 -5.69
C GLU A 1 -22.97 -24.54 -5.62
N ARG A 2 -22.83 -25.28 -6.75
CA ARG A 2 -22.36 -26.69 -6.76
C ARG A 2 -20.96 -26.88 -6.17
N PHE A 3 -20.06 -25.88 -6.25
CA PHE A 3 -18.69 -25.94 -5.76
C PHE A 3 -18.39 -24.96 -4.63
N ALA A 4 -18.96 -23.75 -4.67
CA ALA A 4 -18.65 -22.71 -3.70
C ALA A 4 -19.01 -23.13 -2.26
N GLY A 5 -20.26 -23.53 -2.01
CA GLY A 5 -20.69 -23.96 -0.69
C GLY A 5 -19.86 -25.09 -0.09
N PRO A 6 -19.67 -26.24 -0.80
CA PRO A 6 -18.81 -27.31 -0.32
C PRO A 6 -17.36 -26.91 -0.07
N ILE A 7 -16.77 -26.05 -0.91
CA ILE A 7 -15.37 -25.64 -0.77
C ILE A 7 -15.20 -24.63 0.37
N GLU A 8 -16.07 -23.60 0.43
CA GLU A 8 -15.91 -22.48 1.37
C GLU A 8 -16.39 -22.85 2.78
N ARG A 9 -17.53 -23.54 2.89
CA ARG A 9 -18.16 -23.85 4.18
C ARG A 9 -17.70 -25.19 4.77
N LEU A 10 -17.53 -26.22 3.92
CA LEU A 10 -17.22 -27.59 4.36
C LEU A 10 -15.75 -27.97 4.10
N GLN A 11 -14.97 -27.11 3.47
CA GLN A 11 -13.57 -27.37 3.07
C GLN A 11 -13.39 -28.70 2.32
N ASP A 12 -14.41 -29.12 1.52
CA ASP A 12 -14.41 -30.38 0.79
C ASP A 12 -13.29 -30.43 -0.26
N ALA A 13 -12.26 -31.22 0.05
CA ALA A 13 -11.11 -31.44 -0.84
C ALA A 13 -11.53 -32.13 -2.16
N GLY A 14 -12.55 -32.99 -2.13
CA GLY A 14 -13.07 -33.67 -3.32
C GLY A 14 -13.74 -32.68 -4.29
N ALA A 15 -14.55 -31.77 -3.76
CA ALA A 15 -15.19 -30.71 -4.55
C ALA A 15 -14.12 -29.77 -5.16
N ARG A 16 -13.09 -29.43 -4.38
CA ARG A 16 -11.95 -28.61 -4.84
C ARG A 16 -11.20 -29.29 -5.99
N ASN A 17 -10.89 -30.58 -5.86
CA ASN A 17 -10.17 -31.34 -6.90
C ASN A 17 -11.03 -31.50 -8.16
N ARG A 18 -12.33 -31.73 -8.04
CA ARG A 18 -13.24 -31.77 -9.20
C ARG A 18 -13.28 -30.42 -9.93
N LEU A 19 -13.42 -29.32 -9.19
CA LEU A 19 -13.38 -27.98 -9.77
C LEU A 19 -12.05 -27.72 -10.47
N ARG A 20 -10.93 -28.05 -9.82
CA ARG A 20 -9.59 -27.86 -10.39
C ARG A 20 -9.41 -28.62 -11.70
N ARG A 21 -9.92 -29.85 -11.83
CA ARG A 21 -9.88 -30.61 -13.07
C ARG A 21 -10.72 -29.97 -14.17
N LEU A 22 -11.91 -29.45 -13.83
CA LEU A 22 -12.81 -28.80 -14.80
C LEU A 22 -12.24 -27.50 -15.36
N ILE A 23 -11.63 -26.67 -14.49
CA ILE A 23 -11.12 -25.35 -14.89
C ILE A 23 -9.66 -25.41 -15.41
N GLY A 24 -8.92 -26.47 -15.07
CA GLY A 24 -7.50 -26.62 -15.43
C GLY A 24 -7.18 -26.38 -16.90
N PRO A 25 -7.93 -26.92 -17.88
CA PRO A 25 -7.69 -26.68 -19.30
C PRO A 25 -7.89 -25.21 -19.73
N PHE A 26 -8.65 -24.42 -18.96
CA PHE A 26 -8.99 -23.03 -19.25
C PHE A 26 -8.19 -22.03 -18.44
N MET A 27 -7.31 -22.51 -17.52
CA MET A 27 -6.48 -21.68 -16.66
C MET A 27 -5.01 -21.92 -16.89
N LEU A 28 -4.31 -20.88 -17.32
CA LEU A 28 -2.86 -20.88 -17.39
C LEU A 28 -2.30 -19.99 -16.26
N ARG A 29 -1.64 -20.61 -15.27
CA ARG A 29 -0.93 -19.89 -14.21
C ARG A 29 0.54 -20.24 -14.28
N ARG A 30 1.37 -19.25 -14.56
CA ARG A 30 2.84 -19.36 -14.52
C ARG A 30 3.37 -18.43 -13.45
N THR A 31 4.26 -18.93 -12.60
CA THR A 31 5.01 -18.08 -11.67
C THR A 31 6.26 -17.55 -12.35
N LYS A 32 6.77 -16.39 -11.90
CA LYS A 32 8.01 -15.81 -12.44
C LYS A 32 9.17 -16.80 -12.35
N SER A 33 9.28 -17.53 -11.25
CA SER A 33 10.30 -18.56 -11.04
C SER A 33 10.24 -19.76 -12.03
N GLN A 34 9.07 -20.02 -12.62
CA GLN A 34 8.90 -21.10 -13.62
C GLN A 34 9.25 -20.68 -15.04
N VAL A 35 9.14 -19.39 -15.38
CA VAL A 35 9.28 -18.92 -16.76
C VAL A 35 10.46 -17.97 -16.97
N LEU A 36 11.05 -17.45 -15.91
CA LEU A 36 12.14 -16.48 -15.95
C LEU A 36 13.27 -16.95 -15.02
N ALA A 37 13.89 -18.07 -15.37
CA ALA A 37 15.01 -18.64 -14.62
C ALA A 37 16.24 -17.71 -14.56
N GLU A 38 16.32 -16.76 -15.49
CA GLU A 38 17.41 -15.78 -15.58
C GLU A 38 17.26 -14.59 -14.61
N LEU A 39 16.07 -14.42 -14.01
CA LEU A 39 15.88 -13.33 -13.04
C LEU A 39 16.59 -13.66 -11.72
N PRO A 40 17.34 -12.69 -11.17
CA PRO A 40 17.91 -12.84 -9.83
C PRO A 40 16.82 -13.05 -8.78
N SER A 41 17.18 -13.69 -7.69
CA SER A 41 16.27 -13.89 -6.56
C SER A 41 15.83 -12.54 -6.00
N ARG A 42 14.54 -12.44 -5.59
CA ARG A 42 14.01 -11.28 -4.91
C ARG A 42 14.57 -11.22 -3.49
N THR A 43 15.18 -10.10 -3.12
CA THR A 43 15.56 -9.81 -1.74
C THR A 43 14.47 -8.97 -1.10
N GLU A 44 14.00 -9.37 0.09
CA GLU A 44 13.05 -8.61 0.89
C GLU A 44 13.76 -8.05 2.12
N ILE A 45 13.66 -6.75 2.33
CA ILE A 45 14.22 -6.06 3.49
C ILE A 45 13.09 -5.38 4.23
N LEU A 46 12.87 -5.76 5.49
CA LEU A 46 11.93 -5.11 6.39
C LEU A 46 12.65 -3.99 7.13
N ARG A 47 12.28 -2.74 6.88
CA ARG A 47 12.78 -1.58 7.60
C ARG A 47 11.75 -1.14 8.63
N GLN A 48 12.07 -1.26 9.90
CA GLN A 48 11.25 -0.75 11.00
C GLN A 48 11.58 0.72 11.22
N VAL A 49 10.54 1.53 11.39
CA VAL A 49 10.65 2.97 11.69
C VAL A 49 9.93 3.20 13.01
N GLU A 50 10.64 3.73 13.98
CA GLU A 50 10.05 4.15 15.26
C GLU A 50 9.39 5.51 15.09
N LEU A 51 8.20 5.65 15.70
CA LEU A 51 7.51 6.92 15.74
C LEU A 51 8.22 7.87 16.70
N SER A 52 8.23 9.16 16.38
CA SER A 52 8.66 10.18 17.35
C SER A 52 7.73 10.22 18.56
N SER A 53 8.13 10.87 19.64
CA SER A 53 7.31 11.03 20.85
C SER A 53 5.97 11.71 20.54
N GLU A 54 5.97 12.70 19.66
CA GLU A 54 4.78 13.43 19.22
C GLU A 54 3.88 12.57 18.34
N GLU A 55 4.44 11.82 17.41
CA GLU A 55 3.68 10.85 16.57
C GLU A 55 3.05 9.76 17.44
N ALA A 56 3.79 9.23 18.42
CA ALA A 56 3.31 8.21 19.34
C ALA A 56 2.19 8.77 20.24
N ALA A 57 2.31 9.99 20.74
CA ALA A 57 1.28 10.66 21.51
C ALA A 57 0.00 10.90 20.69
N LEU A 58 0.13 11.35 19.44
CA LEU A 58 -1.00 11.51 18.52
C LEU A 58 -1.69 10.16 18.26
N TYR A 59 -0.91 9.12 17.95
CA TYR A 59 -1.45 7.79 17.73
C TYR A 59 -2.25 7.28 18.92
N GLU A 60 -1.70 7.43 20.14
CA GLU A 60 -2.36 6.97 21.37
C GLU A 60 -3.62 7.78 21.67
N ALA A 61 -3.63 9.10 21.43
CA ALA A 61 -4.84 9.93 21.54
C ALA A 61 -5.93 9.46 20.59
N LEU A 62 -5.60 9.21 19.31
CA LEU A 62 -6.54 8.69 18.31
C LEU A 62 -7.06 7.30 18.67
N ARG A 63 -6.20 6.45 19.23
CA ARG A 63 -6.59 5.11 19.68
C ARG A 63 -7.59 5.15 20.82
N ARG A 64 -7.37 6.01 21.82
CA ARG A 64 -8.30 6.22 22.94
C ARG A 64 -9.64 6.75 22.45
N GLU A 65 -9.62 7.80 21.64
CA GLU A 65 -10.82 8.37 21.03
C GLU A 65 -11.63 7.31 20.23
N ALA A 66 -10.95 6.43 19.49
CA ALA A 66 -11.60 5.34 18.78
C ALA A 66 -12.26 4.33 19.72
N LEU A 67 -11.58 3.94 20.80
CA LEU A 67 -12.13 3.03 21.80
C LEU A 67 -13.36 3.61 22.50
N ASP A 68 -13.30 4.89 22.89
CA ASP A 68 -14.41 5.57 23.55
C ASP A 68 -15.64 5.67 22.64
N ARG A 69 -15.44 6.01 21.36
CA ARG A 69 -16.51 6.02 20.35
C ARG A 69 -17.14 4.64 20.14
N LEU A 70 -16.32 3.59 20.07
CA LEU A 70 -16.81 2.23 19.88
C LEU A 70 -17.51 1.67 21.13
N ALA A 71 -17.08 2.07 22.33
CA ALA A 71 -17.73 1.70 23.59
C ALA A 71 -19.10 2.36 23.75
N GLY A 72 -19.25 3.62 23.32
CA GLY A 72 -20.54 4.35 23.37
C GLY A 72 -21.47 4.07 22.20
N SER A 73 -21.10 3.21 21.24
CA SER A 73 -21.90 2.95 20.06
C SER A 73 -22.94 1.84 20.28
N GLU A 74 -24.22 2.18 20.15
CA GLU A 74 -25.36 1.24 20.13
C GLU A 74 -25.62 0.64 18.73
N ALA A 75 -24.67 0.77 17.80
CA ALA A 75 -24.83 0.34 16.42
C ALA A 75 -25.04 -1.17 16.30
N GLN A 76 -25.92 -1.57 15.36
CA GLN A 76 -26.11 -2.98 15.00
C GLN A 76 -24.80 -3.61 14.51
N ALA A 77 -24.68 -4.95 14.61
CA ALA A 77 -23.44 -5.69 14.32
C ALA A 77 -22.78 -5.31 12.99
N GLY A 78 -23.54 -5.14 11.91
CA GLY A 78 -22.99 -4.74 10.60
C GLY A 78 -22.40 -3.34 10.58
N GLN A 79 -23.08 -2.36 11.18
CA GLN A 79 -22.60 -0.98 11.28
C GLN A 79 -21.37 -0.89 12.19
N ARG A 80 -21.34 -1.68 13.28
CA ARG A 80 -20.20 -1.73 14.19
C ARG A 80 -18.91 -2.20 13.48
N HIS A 81 -18.99 -3.19 12.59
CA HIS A 81 -17.84 -3.60 11.79
C HIS A 81 -17.31 -2.48 10.90
N ILE A 82 -18.21 -1.72 10.26
CA ILE A 82 -17.81 -0.58 9.41
C ILE A 82 -17.13 0.50 10.25
N GLN A 83 -17.65 0.80 11.45
CA GLN A 83 -17.03 1.77 12.37
C GLN A 83 -15.63 1.32 12.79
N ILE A 84 -15.47 0.05 13.19
CA ILE A 84 -14.16 -0.51 13.56
C ILE A 84 -13.16 -0.37 12.39
N LEU A 85 -13.58 -0.71 11.18
CA LEU A 85 -12.72 -0.59 9.99
C LEU A 85 -12.33 0.87 9.73
N ALA A 86 -13.26 1.82 9.92
CA ALA A 86 -12.96 3.25 9.75
C ALA A 86 -11.91 3.73 10.76
N GLU A 87 -12.03 3.34 12.04
CA GLU A 87 -11.05 3.68 13.07
C GLU A 87 -9.68 3.04 12.80
N ILE A 88 -9.64 1.76 12.39
CA ILE A 88 -8.40 1.11 11.98
C ILE A 88 -7.75 1.85 10.80
N MET A 89 -8.55 2.28 9.81
CA MET A 89 -8.03 3.06 8.68
C MET A 89 -7.47 4.41 9.12
N LYS A 90 -8.11 5.11 10.08
CA LYS A 90 -7.61 6.36 10.65
C LYS A 90 -6.25 6.14 11.34
N LEU A 91 -6.12 5.10 12.17
CA LEU A 91 -4.86 4.75 12.83
C LEU A 91 -3.76 4.36 11.83
N ARG A 92 -4.08 3.60 10.80
CA ARG A 92 -3.13 3.26 9.72
C ARG A 92 -2.64 4.50 8.98
N ARG A 93 -3.51 5.48 8.74
CA ARG A 93 -3.13 6.76 8.14
C ARG A 93 -2.19 7.55 9.04
N ALA A 94 -2.48 7.62 10.35
CA ALA A 94 -1.60 8.25 11.33
C ALA A 94 -0.18 7.63 11.32
N CYS A 95 -0.08 6.29 11.25
CA CYS A 95 1.20 5.59 11.14
C CYS A 95 1.91 5.80 9.79
N CYS A 96 1.22 6.23 8.74
CA CYS A 96 1.86 6.58 7.48
C CYS A 96 2.44 7.99 7.52
N ASN A 97 1.64 8.95 7.98
CA ASN A 97 2.06 10.34 8.16
C ASN A 97 1.02 11.06 9.03
N PRO A 98 1.41 11.75 10.12
CA PRO A 98 0.52 12.52 10.98
C PRO A 98 -0.36 13.53 10.23
N GLN A 99 0.17 14.15 9.18
CA GLN A 99 -0.54 15.14 8.36
C GLN A 99 -1.79 14.57 7.68
N LEU A 100 -1.89 13.25 7.49
CA LEU A 100 -3.07 12.61 6.90
C LEU A 100 -4.30 12.60 7.83
N VAL A 101 -4.11 12.82 9.13
CA VAL A 101 -5.16 12.78 10.14
C VAL A 101 -5.26 14.05 10.97
N ALA A 102 -4.16 14.78 11.13
CA ALA A 102 -4.07 15.99 11.93
C ALA A 102 -3.13 17.03 11.29
N PRO A 103 -3.44 17.53 10.08
CA PRO A 103 -2.54 18.45 9.33
C PRO A 103 -2.29 19.75 10.09
N ALA A 104 -3.24 20.21 10.91
CA ALA A 104 -3.12 21.44 11.69
C ALA A 104 -1.99 21.39 12.75
N LEU A 105 -1.55 20.20 13.15
CA LEU A 105 -0.46 20.05 14.12
C LEU A 105 0.92 20.26 13.51
N GLY A 106 1.06 20.21 12.19
CA GLY A 106 2.34 20.41 11.50
C GLY A 106 3.44 19.42 11.91
N LEU A 107 3.07 18.26 12.45
CA LEU A 107 4.04 17.24 12.91
C LEU A 107 4.84 16.66 11.75
N PRO A 108 6.16 16.52 11.89
CA PRO A 108 6.98 15.79 10.93
C PRO A 108 6.61 14.29 10.93
N SER A 109 6.95 13.59 9.85
CA SER A 109 6.74 12.15 9.76
C SER A 109 8.07 11.41 9.78
N SER A 110 8.28 10.58 10.81
CA SER A 110 9.43 9.69 10.92
C SER A 110 9.55 8.75 9.73
N LYS A 111 8.39 8.26 9.21
CA LYS A 111 8.36 7.41 8.03
C LYS A 111 8.79 8.14 6.76
N LEU A 112 8.36 9.39 6.58
CA LEU A 112 8.75 10.19 5.42
C LEU A 112 10.25 10.55 5.48
N ALA A 113 10.78 10.85 6.66
CA ALA A 113 12.20 11.07 6.87
C ALA A 113 13.03 9.83 6.52
N ALA A 114 12.67 8.67 7.06
CA ALA A 114 13.33 7.40 6.74
C ALA A 114 13.22 7.01 5.25
N PHE A 115 12.11 7.37 4.58
CA PHE A 115 11.98 7.24 3.14
C PHE A 115 12.97 8.15 2.40
N GLY A 116 13.11 9.39 2.84
CA GLY A 116 14.06 10.34 2.26
C GLY A 116 15.51 9.85 2.33
N GLU A 117 15.95 9.34 3.48
CA GLU A 117 17.29 8.76 3.64
C GLU A 117 17.53 7.57 2.69
N LEU A 118 16.55 6.64 2.61
CA LEU A 118 16.64 5.51 1.70
C LEU A 118 16.68 5.94 0.24
N LEU A 119 15.92 6.97 -0.10
CA LEU A 119 15.89 7.51 -1.45
C LEU A 119 17.23 8.13 -1.83
N ASP A 120 17.84 8.90 -0.93
CA ASP A 120 19.17 9.51 -1.15
C ASP A 120 20.24 8.43 -1.41
N GLU A 121 20.21 7.32 -0.66
CA GLU A 121 21.10 6.17 -0.87
C GLU A 121 20.88 5.52 -2.25
N LEU A 122 19.63 5.30 -2.64
CA LEU A 122 19.27 4.69 -3.93
C LEU A 122 19.71 5.57 -5.10
N LEU A 123 19.47 6.87 -5.03
CA LEU A 123 19.82 7.83 -6.07
C LEU A 123 21.35 8.03 -6.19
N ALA A 124 22.08 8.07 -5.07
CA ALA A 124 23.54 8.13 -5.07
C ALA A 124 24.14 6.92 -5.80
N ASN A 125 23.52 5.75 -5.69
CA ASN A 125 23.92 4.53 -6.39
C ASN A 125 23.31 4.40 -7.81
N ARG A 126 22.62 5.43 -8.32
CA ARG A 126 21.97 5.45 -9.63
C ARG A 126 20.91 4.36 -9.80
N HIS A 127 20.28 3.95 -8.72
CA HIS A 127 19.16 3.01 -8.77
C HIS A 127 17.85 3.73 -9.02
N LYS A 128 16.94 3.07 -9.72
CA LYS A 128 15.56 3.52 -9.89
C LYS A 128 14.67 2.89 -8.83
N ALA A 129 13.68 3.62 -8.36
CA ALA A 129 12.77 3.15 -7.32
C ALA A 129 11.31 3.11 -7.80
N LEU A 130 10.62 2.02 -7.46
CA LEU A 130 9.16 1.94 -7.52
C LEU A 130 8.63 2.10 -6.10
N VAL A 131 7.80 3.11 -5.88
CA VAL A 131 7.24 3.43 -4.57
C VAL A 131 5.75 3.18 -4.59
N PHE A 132 5.27 2.30 -3.73
CA PHE A 132 3.87 1.93 -3.64
C PHE A 132 3.26 2.45 -2.35
N SER A 133 2.07 3.02 -2.46
CA SER A 133 1.24 3.37 -1.29
C SER A 133 -0.21 3.01 -1.51
N GLN A 134 -0.85 2.59 -0.42
CA GLN A 134 -2.30 2.38 -0.39
C GLN A 134 -3.06 3.72 -0.34
N PHE A 135 -2.42 4.77 0.18
CA PHE A 135 -3.03 6.08 0.38
C PHE A 135 -2.52 7.07 -0.67
N VAL A 136 -3.44 7.54 -1.53
CA VAL A 136 -3.15 8.51 -2.59
C VAL A 136 -2.67 9.85 -2.01
N ASP A 137 -3.28 10.30 -0.92
CA ASP A 137 -2.88 11.51 -0.22
C ASP A 137 -1.49 11.39 0.43
N HIS A 138 -1.07 10.20 0.88
CA HIS A 138 0.31 9.96 1.29
C HIS A 138 1.28 10.07 0.10
N LEU A 139 0.90 9.56 -1.08
CA LEU A 139 1.70 9.77 -2.30
C LEU A 139 1.82 11.24 -2.66
N SER A 140 0.80 12.06 -2.38
CA SER A 140 0.88 13.51 -2.59
C SER A 140 1.92 14.17 -1.67
N LEU A 141 2.02 13.74 -0.41
CA LEU A 141 3.09 14.22 0.49
C LEU A 141 4.47 13.77 0.03
N ILE A 142 4.60 12.53 -0.46
CA ILE A 142 5.85 12.05 -1.06
C ILE A 142 6.21 12.87 -2.31
N ARG A 143 5.25 13.22 -3.16
CA ARG A 143 5.48 14.09 -4.33
C ARG A 143 6.06 15.44 -3.92
N ASN A 144 5.46 16.09 -2.92
CA ASN A 144 5.97 17.36 -2.41
C ASN A 144 7.43 17.25 -1.92
N GLU A 145 7.78 16.13 -1.28
CA GLU A 145 9.16 15.86 -0.86
C GLU A 145 10.12 15.66 -2.05
N LEU A 146 9.67 14.93 -3.10
CA LEU A 146 10.45 14.74 -4.32
C LEU A 146 10.64 16.06 -5.08
N ASP A 147 9.59 16.87 -5.18
CA ASP A 147 9.62 18.19 -5.81
C ASP A 147 10.60 19.13 -5.08
N ALA A 148 10.56 19.14 -3.74
CA ALA A 148 11.49 19.94 -2.92
C ALA A 148 12.96 19.51 -3.09
N ARG A 149 13.21 18.24 -3.37
CA ARG A 149 14.56 17.68 -3.63
C ARG A 149 14.98 17.75 -5.09
N GLY A 150 14.11 18.22 -5.99
CA GLY A 150 14.37 18.26 -7.44
C GLY A 150 14.49 16.86 -8.07
N VAL A 151 13.90 15.83 -7.45
CA VAL A 151 13.92 14.45 -7.96
C VAL A 151 12.83 14.27 -8.99
N ARG A 152 13.20 13.82 -10.21
CA ARG A 152 12.24 13.54 -11.27
C ARG A 152 11.50 12.24 -11.02
N TYR A 153 10.20 12.24 -11.20
CA TYR A 153 9.39 11.05 -10.97
C TYR A 153 8.24 10.91 -11.98
N GLN A 154 7.77 9.68 -12.14
CA GLN A 154 6.48 9.37 -12.75
C GLN A 154 5.45 9.07 -11.66
N TYR A 155 4.17 9.30 -11.97
CA TYR A 155 3.08 9.10 -11.02
C TYR A 155 1.91 8.36 -11.67
N LEU A 156 1.32 7.41 -10.94
CA LEU A 156 0.19 6.63 -11.40
C LEU A 156 -0.76 6.28 -10.23
N ASP A 157 -2.03 6.62 -10.41
CA ASP A 157 -3.10 6.31 -9.46
C ASP A 157 -4.37 5.82 -10.17
N GLY A 158 -5.45 5.63 -9.37
CA GLY A 158 -6.76 5.22 -9.89
C GLY A 158 -7.42 6.22 -10.84
N ALA A 159 -7.10 7.52 -10.71
CA ALA A 159 -7.64 8.58 -11.56
C ALA A 159 -6.87 8.71 -12.88
N THR A 160 -5.68 8.11 -13.01
CA THR A 160 -4.87 8.18 -14.23
C THR A 160 -5.56 7.47 -15.38
N PRO A 161 -5.86 8.16 -16.52
CA PRO A 161 -6.49 7.57 -17.68
C PRO A 161 -5.71 6.37 -18.25
N MET A 162 -6.43 5.37 -18.76
CA MET A 162 -5.81 4.13 -19.27
C MET A 162 -4.73 4.39 -20.33
N GLN A 163 -4.97 5.36 -21.21
CA GLN A 163 -4.03 5.74 -22.28
C GLN A 163 -2.72 6.32 -21.71
N GLU A 164 -2.80 7.12 -20.66
CA GLU A 164 -1.62 7.72 -20.02
C GLU A 164 -0.78 6.70 -19.24
N ARG A 165 -1.41 5.64 -18.70
CA ARG A 165 -0.69 4.63 -17.94
C ARG A 165 0.47 4.01 -18.73
N ALA A 166 0.19 3.60 -19.97
CA ALA A 166 1.20 3.03 -20.85
C ALA A 166 2.31 4.03 -21.21
N VAL A 167 1.95 5.30 -21.41
CA VAL A 167 2.91 6.37 -21.70
C VAL A 167 3.86 6.58 -20.52
N ARG A 168 3.34 6.72 -19.29
CA ARG A 168 4.14 6.92 -18.07
C ARG A 168 5.08 5.75 -17.79
N VAL A 169 4.61 4.51 -17.99
CA VAL A 169 5.46 3.33 -17.86
C VAL A 169 6.60 3.35 -18.86
N LYS A 170 6.32 3.65 -20.14
CA LYS A 170 7.35 3.75 -21.19
C LYS A 170 8.34 4.87 -20.90
N ALA A 171 7.87 6.04 -20.46
CA ALA A 171 8.72 7.16 -20.07
C ALA A 171 9.70 6.76 -18.95
N PHE A 172 9.21 6.14 -17.89
CA PHE A 172 10.05 5.66 -16.80
C PHE A 172 11.08 4.62 -17.26
N GLN A 173 10.67 3.67 -18.12
CA GLN A 173 11.59 2.68 -18.69
C GLN A 173 12.66 3.31 -19.59
N ALA A 174 12.30 4.38 -20.32
CA ALA A 174 13.23 5.15 -21.15
C ALA A 174 14.19 6.05 -20.37
N GLY A 175 14.04 6.15 -19.04
CA GLY A 175 14.92 6.95 -18.18
C GLY A 175 14.34 8.31 -17.78
N ASP A 176 13.10 8.59 -18.13
CA ASP A 176 12.41 9.79 -17.67
C ASP A 176 11.85 9.59 -16.27
N GLY A 177 12.63 10.03 -15.29
CA GLY A 177 12.37 9.88 -13.87
C GLY A 177 13.18 8.77 -13.20
N ASP A 178 13.56 9.03 -11.96
CA ASP A 178 14.33 8.13 -11.10
C ASP A 178 13.41 7.35 -10.15
N VAL A 179 12.22 7.91 -9.90
CA VAL A 179 11.19 7.34 -9.01
C VAL A 179 9.89 7.16 -9.76
N PHE A 180 9.17 6.07 -9.49
CA PHE A 180 7.81 5.88 -9.97
C PHE A 180 6.87 5.67 -8.79
N LEU A 181 6.01 6.62 -8.53
CA LEU A 181 5.00 6.57 -7.48
C LEU A 181 3.73 5.89 -8.00
N ILE A 182 3.27 4.87 -7.31
CA ILE A 182 2.14 4.04 -7.77
C ILE A 182 1.15 3.83 -6.63
N SER A 183 -0.11 4.17 -6.86
CA SER A 183 -1.19 3.83 -5.94
C SER A 183 -1.57 2.35 -6.09
N LEU A 184 -1.78 1.68 -4.94
CA LEU A 184 -2.31 0.30 -4.89
C LEU A 184 -3.84 0.23 -5.03
N LYS A 185 -4.52 1.36 -5.27
CA LYS A 185 -5.98 1.44 -5.46
C LYS A 185 -6.30 2.06 -6.80
#